data_a6152d719832b941967871c76ee1476a
#
_entry.id   a6152d719832b941967871c76ee1476a
#
_cell.length_a   1.000
_cell.length_b   1.000
_cell.length_c   1.000
_cell.angle_alpha   90.00
_cell.angle_beta   90.00
_cell.angle_gamma   90.00
#
_symmetry.space_group_name_H-M   'P 1'
#
loop_
_entity.id
_entity.type
_entity.pdbx_description
1 polymer ?
#
loop_
_entity_poly.entity_id
_entity_poly.type
_entity_poly.pdbx_seq_one_letter_code
_entity_poly.pdbx_strand_id
1 'polypeptide(L)'
;MAATFQNYSGGTFASDLITVPNFTAYLMQEVYERSAFVQSGVITRNSALDASAGGVRTVVPGFIPPTPFEEQMQSNSTWGDSGAGYLTPRKITASAGTATLIHRGLSFAVDELSKQASGTDPMAAIMGYMSSIINKNRTATLLSHLKGVFGTALAANTVDVSAGTGGAEYITASAVIRAKSVLGERGEDLSVLAMHPNVYFYLESQGMLVFSTSAMAPGNSVNWSGGGIGVTDTKVAYFAGMRVIMDSQLPVTGTGAAAVYTSYLFGPGVVQEGVQQALETASDRNILSFQDVVSFRYSYGFHIMGSSWNAVGDNPTNLELADKTNFGLVWDRKLIPIVELKCKSPYS
;
A
#
# COMPACT_ATOMS: atom_id res chain seq x y z
N MET A 1 -4.09 -15.51 46.36
CA MET A 1 -4.42 -15.22 44.96
C MET A 1 -3.88 -16.36 44.13
N ALA A 2 -4.76 -17.20 43.55
CA ALA A 2 -4.33 -18.26 42.66
C ALA A 2 -3.96 -17.59 41.34
N ALA A 3 -2.71 -17.76 40.94
CA ALA A 3 -2.26 -17.29 39.62
C ALA A 3 -3.01 -18.08 38.54
N THR A 4 -3.87 -17.38 37.82
CA THR A 4 -4.56 -17.94 36.64
C THR A 4 -3.54 -18.05 35.54
N PHE A 5 -2.98 -19.23 35.35
CA PHE A 5 -2.10 -19.50 34.21
C PHE A 5 -2.93 -19.48 32.93
N GLN A 6 -2.63 -18.55 32.06
CA GLN A 6 -3.25 -18.53 30.72
C GLN A 6 -2.73 -19.71 29.92
N ASN A 7 -3.61 -20.65 29.61
CA ASN A 7 -3.32 -21.63 28.57
C ASN A 7 -3.28 -20.90 27.22
N TYR A 8 -2.18 -20.98 26.52
CA TYR A 8 -2.05 -20.49 25.15
C TYR A 8 -2.84 -21.42 24.22
N SER A 9 -4.14 -21.17 24.10
CA SER A 9 -5.05 -21.99 23.29
C SER A 9 -4.81 -21.92 21.78
N GLY A 10 -3.90 -21.04 21.33
CA GLY A 10 -3.52 -20.86 19.92
C GLY A 10 -2.13 -21.39 19.55
N GLY A 11 -1.51 -22.19 20.40
CA GLY A 11 -0.20 -22.79 20.09
C GLY A 11 -0.31 -23.95 19.08
N THR A 12 0.78 -24.24 18.37
CA THR A 12 0.89 -25.43 17.50
C THR A 12 1.14 -26.67 18.33
N PHE A 13 0.22 -27.63 18.27
CA PHE A 13 0.28 -28.90 18.98
C PHE A 13 0.74 -30.05 18.07
N ALA A 14 1.09 -31.20 18.65
CA ALA A 14 1.46 -32.39 17.89
C ALA A 14 0.35 -32.88 16.94
N SER A 15 -0.93 -32.59 17.28
CA SER A 15 -2.08 -32.91 16.43
C SER A 15 -2.17 -32.05 15.17
N ASP A 16 -1.51 -30.90 15.16
CA ASP A 16 -1.52 -29.94 14.03
C ASP A 16 -0.42 -30.27 13.02
N LEU A 17 0.44 -31.22 13.33
CA LEU A 17 1.57 -31.64 12.52
C LEU A 17 1.38 -33.06 11.98
N ILE A 18 1.93 -33.32 10.82
CA ILE A 18 1.92 -34.65 10.22
C ILE A 18 2.96 -35.51 10.95
N THR A 19 2.51 -36.48 11.74
CA THR A 19 3.37 -37.44 12.45
C THR A 19 3.51 -38.72 11.62
N VAL A 20 4.46 -38.75 10.70
CA VAL A 20 4.73 -39.96 9.89
C VAL A 20 6.11 -40.50 10.24
N PRO A 21 6.26 -41.82 10.44
CA PRO A 21 7.50 -42.43 10.92
C PRO A 21 8.74 -42.20 10.04
N ASN A 22 8.57 -41.90 8.77
CA ASN A 22 9.66 -41.73 7.80
C ASN A 22 9.66 -40.36 7.10
N PHE A 23 9.11 -39.34 7.74
CA PHE A 23 9.05 -38.01 7.15
C PHE A 23 10.39 -37.28 7.33
N THR A 24 11.05 -36.90 6.24
CA THR A 24 12.39 -36.31 6.29
C THR A 24 12.39 -34.78 6.27
N ALA A 25 11.33 -34.14 5.75
CA ALA A 25 11.20 -32.69 5.74
C ALA A 25 9.73 -32.25 5.53
N TYR A 26 9.30 -31.22 6.23
CA TYR A 26 8.06 -30.50 5.90
C TYR A 26 8.33 -29.57 4.73
N LEU A 27 7.51 -29.70 3.68
CA LEU A 27 7.43 -28.68 2.64
C LEU A 27 6.60 -27.52 3.20
N MET A 28 7.24 -26.37 3.34
CA MET A 28 6.54 -25.16 3.73
C MET A 28 5.70 -24.68 2.55
N GLN A 29 4.41 -24.46 2.79
CA GLN A 29 3.57 -23.76 1.83
C GLN A 29 4.05 -22.30 1.77
N GLU A 30 4.65 -21.91 0.67
CA GLU A 30 5.11 -20.54 0.48
C GLU A 30 3.91 -19.60 0.42
N VAL A 31 4.06 -18.42 0.98
CA VAL A 31 3.07 -17.36 0.81
C VAL A 31 3.21 -16.85 -0.62
N TYR A 32 2.31 -17.28 -1.50
CA TYR A 32 2.35 -16.95 -2.93
C TYR A 32 2.14 -15.45 -3.21
N GLU A 33 1.52 -14.76 -2.28
CA GLU A 33 1.25 -13.34 -2.41
C GLU A 33 2.48 -12.52 -1.98
N ARG A 34 3.19 -12.00 -2.96
CA ARG A 34 4.35 -11.11 -2.75
C ARG A 34 3.88 -9.67 -2.70
N SER A 35 4.22 -8.95 -1.64
CA SER A 35 3.94 -7.50 -1.58
C SER A 35 4.87 -6.74 -2.52
N ALA A 36 4.33 -6.31 -3.66
CA ALA A 36 5.06 -5.52 -4.62
C ALA A 36 5.14 -4.02 -4.24
N PHE A 37 4.24 -3.52 -3.41
CA PHE A 37 4.17 -2.10 -3.03
C PHE A 37 5.39 -1.63 -2.25
N VAL A 38 5.84 -2.42 -1.28
CA VAL A 38 7.02 -2.06 -0.46
C VAL A 38 8.29 -2.00 -1.31
N GLN A 39 8.40 -2.85 -2.33
CA GLN A 39 9.57 -2.94 -3.20
C GLN A 39 9.54 -1.95 -4.37
N SER A 40 8.40 -1.35 -4.65
CA SER A 40 8.19 -0.54 -5.86
C SER A 40 8.63 0.90 -5.77
N GLY A 41 8.90 1.42 -4.56
CA GLY A 41 9.18 2.84 -4.33
C GLY A 41 7.94 3.74 -4.32
N VAL A 42 6.72 3.18 -4.35
CA VAL A 42 5.47 3.94 -4.14
C VAL A 42 5.40 4.50 -2.72
N ILE A 43 5.90 3.72 -1.75
CA ILE A 43 5.95 4.12 -0.36
C ILE A 43 7.27 4.82 -0.10
N THR A 44 7.22 6.07 0.33
CA THR A 44 8.39 6.87 0.73
C THR A 44 8.39 7.04 2.24
N ARG A 45 9.54 6.79 2.86
CA ARG A 45 9.71 7.05 4.29
C ARG A 45 9.78 8.54 4.54
N ASN A 46 8.98 9.03 5.48
CA ASN A 46 8.99 10.40 5.93
C ASN A 46 9.32 10.46 7.43
N SER A 47 10.50 10.97 7.76
CA SER A 47 10.97 11.10 9.14
C SER A 47 10.10 12.03 10.00
N ALA A 48 9.35 12.94 9.39
CA ALA A 48 8.41 13.79 10.11
C ALA A 48 7.20 12.99 10.67
N LEU A 49 6.94 11.82 10.12
CA LEU A 49 5.92 10.89 10.62
C LEU A 49 6.48 9.91 11.67
N ASP A 50 7.78 9.87 11.87
CA ASP A 50 8.40 9.04 12.90
C ASP A 50 8.09 9.70 14.26
N ALA A 51 7.13 9.16 15.01
CA ALA A 51 6.73 9.70 16.31
C ALA A 51 7.77 9.35 17.38
N SER A 52 8.96 9.94 17.28
CA SER A 52 10.06 9.72 18.21
C SER A 52 9.80 10.31 19.61
N ALA A 53 8.89 11.28 19.71
CA ALA A 53 8.53 11.96 20.96
C ALA A 53 7.36 11.32 21.71
N GLY A 54 6.82 10.19 21.22
CA GLY A 54 5.58 9.59 21.74
C GLY A 54 4.34 10.24 21.14
N GLY A 55 3.21 9.54 21.24
CA GLY A 55 1.93 9.96 20.67
C GLY A 55 1.43 8.98 19.64
N VAL A 56 0.13 8.95 19.43
CA VAL A 56 -0.58 8.01 18.53
C VAL A 56 -0.97 8.69 17.22
N ARG A 57 -0.86 10.02 17.18
CA ARG A 57 -1.20 10.87 16.05
C ARG A 57 -0.09 11.86 15.77
N THR A 58 0.24 12.01 14.50
CA THR A 58 1.21 13.00 14.05
C THR A 58 0.49 14.06 13.23
N VAL A 59 0.74 15.32 13.51
CA VAL A 59 0.21 16.44 12.75
C VAL A 59 1.17 16.76 11.61
N VAL A 60 0.66 16.73 10.40
CA VAL A 60 1.41 17.09 9.18
C VAL A 60 1.00 18.51 8.78
N PRO A 61 1.85 19.52 9.05
CA PRO A 61 1.52 20.90 8.71
C PRO A 61 1.64 21.15 7.21
N GLY A 62 0.74 21.98 6.68
CA GLY A 62 0.76 22.48 5.32
C GLY A 62 0.40 23.96 5.28
N PHE A 63 0.82 24.66 4.23
CA PHE A 63 0.42 26.04 3.98
C PHE A 63 -0.53 26.11 2.79
N ILE A 64 -1.60 26.88 2.94
CA ILE A 64 -2.53 27.17 1.85
C ILE A 64 -2.19 28.59 1.35
N PRO A 65 -1.73 28.72 0.09
CA PRO A 65 -1.48 30.04 -0.47
C PRO A 65 -2.79 30.84 -0.63
N PRO A 66 -2.75 32.16 -0.49
CA PRO A 66 -3.93 32.99 -0.74
C PRO A 66 -4.28 33.00 -2.23
N THR A 67 -5.57 33.13 -2.53
CA THR A 67 -6.10 33.29 -3.89
C THR A 67 -6.99 34.54 -3.94
N PRO A 68 -6.87 35.41 -4.94
CA PRO A 68 -5.87 35.48 -6.01
C PRO A 68 -4.49 35.95 -5.49
N PHE A 69 -3.42 35.65 -6.23
CA PHE A 69 -2.05 36.02 -5.87
C PHE A 69 -1.71 37.47 -6.23
N GLU A 70 -2.39 38.02 -7.24
CA GLU A 70 -2.09 39.34 -7.81
C GLU A 70 -3.26 40.28 -7.61
N GLU A 71 -3.00 41.55 -7.37
CA GLU A 71 -3.93 42.65 -7.41
C GLU A 71 -3.55 43.58 -8.56
N GLN A 72 -4.56 44.12 -9.28
CA GLN A 72 -4.33 45.03 -10.35
C GLN A 72 -3.87 46.38 -9.79
N MET A 73 -2.63 46.76 -10.11
CA MET A 73 -2.10 48.07 -9.76
C MET A 73 -2.51 49.09 -10.82
N GLN A 74 -3.17 50.14 -10.40
CA GLN A 74 -3.53 51.27 -11.28
C GLN A 74 -2.51 52.39 -11.18
N SER A 75 -2.21 53.03 -12.31
CA SER A 75 -1.25 54.11 -12.37
C SER A 75 -1.78 55.44 -11.76
N ASN A 76 -3.04 55.49 -11.41
CA ASN A 76 -3.67 56.59 -10.69
C ASN A 76 -3.56 56.40 -9.18
N SER A 77 -3.90 57.39 -8.40
CA SER A 77 -3.84 57.46 -6.94
C SER A 77 -4.56 56.29 -6.18
N THR A 78 -5.19 55.39 -6.90
CA THR A 78 -5.89 54.21 -6.38
C THR A 78 -5.08 52.94 -6.67
N TRP A 79 -4.48 52.38 -5.68
CA TRP A 79 -3.75 51.11 -5.73
C TRP A 79 -4.61 50.00 -5.10
N GLY A 80 -4.80 48.89 -5.80
CA GLY A 80 -5.53 47.73 -5.32
C GLY A 80 -7.05 47.81 -5.44
N ASP A 81 -7.72 46.69 -5.26
CA ASP A 81 -9.17 46.48 -5.39
C ASP A 81 -10.00 47.27 -4.38
N SER A 82 -9.40 47.75 -3.28
CA SER A 82 -10.11 48.49 -2.23
C SER A 82 -10.24 50.00 -2.48
N GLY A 83 -9.75 50.50 -3.63
CA GLY A 83 -9.84 51.93 -3.98
C GLY A 83 -9.00 52.86 -3.09
N ALA A 84 -8.20 52.33 -2.18
CA ALA A 84 -7.41 53.07 -1.20
C ALA A 84 -5.95 53.32 -1.62
N GLY A 85 -5.54 52.91 -2.80
CA GLY A 85 -4.19 53.08 -3.33
C GLY A 85 -3.10 52.19 -2.71
N TYR A 86 -3.47 51.24 -1.87
CA TYR A 86 -2.54 50.31 -1.17
C TYR A 86 -2.87 48.88 -1.56
N LEU A 87 -1.83 48.05 -1.67
CA LEU A 87 -1.98 46.61 -1.80
C LEU A 87 -2.61 46.05 -0.52
N THR A 88 -3.58 45.15 -0.65
CA THR A 88 -4.22 44.50 0.49
C THR A 88 -3.32 43.35 1.00
N PRO A 89 -2.80 43.43 2.23
CA PRO A 89 -2.01 42.33 2.79
C PRO A 89 -2.84 41.06 2.85
N ARG A 90 -2.36 39.98 2.22
CA ARG A 90 -3.04 38.70 2.21
C ARG A 90 -2.42 37.75 3.23
N LYS A 91 -3.26 36.95 3.83
CA LYS A 91 -2.90 36.03 4.88
C LYS A 91 -2.61 34.66 4.29
N ILE A 92 -1.45 34.08 4.61
CA ILE A 92 -1.18 32.67 4.41
C ILE A 92 -1.79 31.91 5.58
N THR A 93 -2.64 30.94 5.30
CA THR A 93 -3.22 30.07 6.33
C THR A 93 -2.49 28.75 6.38
N ALA A 94 -2.21 28.26 7.59
CA ALA A 94 -1.71 26.93 7.80
C ALA A 94 -2.89 25.95 7.84
N SER A 95 -2.73 24.80 7.22
CA SER A 95 -3.59 23.64 7.37
C SER A 95 -2.82 22.51 8.03
N ALA A 96 -3.50 21.65 8.75
CA ALA A 96 -2.89 20.52 9.42
C ALA A 96 -3.66 19.25 9.06
N GLY A 97 -2.98 18.30 8.42
CA GLY A 97 -3.45 16.93 8.28
C GLY A 97 -3.04 16.10 9.49
N THR A 98 -3.87 15.18 9.89
CA THR A 98 -3.57 14.23 10.97
C THR A 98 -3.25 12.87 10.36
N ALA A 99 -2.08 12.32 10.69
CA ALA A 99 -1.70 10.94 10.41
C ALA A 99 -1.88 10.10 11.69
N THR A 100 -2.37 8.88 11.57
CA THR A 100 -2.53 7.95 12.69
C THR A 100 -1.46 6.88 12.66
N LEU A 101 -1.01 6.48 13.83
CA LEU A 101 -0.08 5.37 14.03
C LEU A 101 -0.86 4.08 14.32
N ILE A 102 -0.30 2.98 13.88
CA ILE A 102 -0.89 1.66 13.95
C ILE A 102 0.08 0.73 14.67
N HIS A 103 -0.35 0.18 15.79
CA HIS A 103 0.40 -0.80 16.55
C HIS A 103 -0.08 -2.20 16.19
N ARG A 104 0.82 -3.08 15.79
CA ARG A 104 0.51 -4.46 15.42
C ARG A 104 1.47 -5.41 16.11
N GLY A 105 0.98 -6.59 16.42
CA GLY A 105 1.75 -7.67 17.01
C GLY A 105 1.25 -9.02 16.56
N LEU A 106 2.15 -9.99 16.53
CA LEU A 106 1.90 -11.39 16.23
C LEU A 106 2.62 -12.22 17.28
N SER A 107 1.99 -13.28 17.74
CA SER A 107 2.61 -14.20 18.69
C SER A 107 2.35 -15.64 18.24
N PHE A 108 3.37 -16.47 18.38
CA PHE A 108 3.34 -17.89 18.06
C PHE A 108 3.84 -18.68 19.25
N ALA A 109 3.21 -19.82 19.51
CA ALA A 109 3.63 -20.77 20.53
C ALA A 109 3.82 -22.14 19.90
N VAL A 110 4.88 -22.84 20.26
CA VAL A 110 5.22 -24.18 19.77
C VAL A 110 5.46 -25.09 20.98
N ASP A 111 4.77 -26.22 21.01
CA ASP A 111 4.94 -27.24 22.04
C ASP A 111 6.17 -28.12 21.74
N GLU A 112 6.93 -28.47 22.78
CA GLU A 112 8.14 -29.28 22.65
C GLU A 112 7.83 -30.69 22.13
N LEU A 113 6.71 -31.30 22.52
CA LEU A 113 6.27 -32.58 22.00
C LEU A 113 5.98 -32.54 20.50
N SER A 114 5.48 -31.43 19.99
CA SER A 114 5.24 -31.27 18.56
C SER A 114 6.55 -31.28 17.77
N LYS A 115 7.62 -30.70 18.32
CA LYS A 115 8.96 -30.71 17.73
C LYS A 115 9.56 -32.14 17.69
N GLN A 116 9.38 -32.91 18.78
CA GLN A 116 9.85 -34.31 18.82
C GLN A 116 9.04 -35.22 17.88
N ALA A 117 7.71 -35.03 17.81
CA ALA A 117 6.85 -35.85 16.97
C ALA A 117 7.02 -35.57 15.46
N SER A 118 7.30 -34.35 15.09
CA SER A 118 7.47 -33.95 13.69
C SER A 118 8.88 -34.18 13.14
N GLY A 119 9.87 -34.29 14.02
CA GLY A 119 11.28 -34.39 13.61
C GLY A 119 11.85 -33.11 12.96
N THR A 120 11.09 -32.03 12.94
CA THR A 120 11.47 -30.71 12.44
C THR A 120 11.18 -29.63 13.48
N ASP A 121 11.80 -28.45 13.34
CA ASP A 121 11.57 -27.34 14.24
C ASP A 121 10.50 -26.38 13.66
N PRO A 122 9.23 -26.44 14.14
CA PRO A 122 8.18 -25.56 13.65
C PRO A 122 8.48 -24.06 13.90
N MET A 123 9.24 -23.75 14.98
CA MET A 123 9.62 -22.38 15.28
C MET A 123 10.56 -21.79 14.22
N ALA A 124 11.54 -22.59 13.75
CA ALA A 124 12.42 -22.17 12.66
C ALA A 124 11.65 -21.91 11.36
N ALA A 125 10.64 -22.74 11.07
CA ALA A 125 9.73 -22.53 9.94
C ALA A 125 8.97 -21.20 10.06
N ILE A 126 8.36 -20.92 11.20
CA ILE A 126 7.62 -19.66 11.46
C ILE A 126 8.55 -18.46 11.28
N MET A 127 9.77 -18.50 11.81
CA MET A 127 10.74 -17.41 11.67
C MET A 127 11.10 -17.13 10.20
N GLY A 128 11.20 -18.17 9.37
CA GLY A 128 11.43 -18.01 7.93
C GLY A 128 10.29 -17.29 7.18
N TYR A 129 9.06 -17.48 7.63
CA TYR A 129 7.88 -16.85 7.00
C TYR A 129 7.56 -15.45 7.50
N MET A 130 8.12 -15.06 8.64
CA MET A 130 7.71 -13.86 9.36
C MET A 130 7.76 -12.59 8.51
N SER A 131 8.82 -12.42 7.73
CA SER A 131 8.98 -11.24 6.88
C SER A 131 7.87 -11.14 5.80
N SER A 132 7.47 -12.28 5.22
CA SER A 132 6.39 -12.33 4.22
C SER A 132 5.04 -12.02 4.84
N ILE A 133 4.74 -12.54 6.04
CA ILE A 133 3.51 -12.28 6.78
C ILE A 133 3.40 -10.80 7.14
N ILE A 134 4.48 -10.19 7.66
CA ILE A 134 4.50 -8.77 8.01
C ILE A 134 4.28 -7.91 6.78
N ASN A 135 4.97 -8.19 5.66
CA ASN A 135 4.79 -7.44 4.42
C ASN A 135 3.37 -7.56 3.87
N LYS A 136 2.78 -8.76 3.90
CA LYS A 136 1.39 -8.98 3.51
C LYS A 136 0.42 -8.15 4.36
N ASN A 137 0.59 -8.16 5.68
CA ASN A 137 -0.25 -7.40 6.61
C ASN A 137 -0.09 -5.89 6.41
N ARG A 138 1.13 -5.40 6.14
CA ARG A 138 1.37 -3.97 5.82
C ARG A 138 0.68 -3.56 4.53
N THR A 139 0.75 -4.38 3.49
CA THR A 139 0.03 -4.13 2.24
C THR A 139 -1.48 -4.11 2.45
N ALA A 140 -2.03 -5.06 3.19
CA ALA A 140 -3.47 -5.09 3.51
C ALA A 140 -3.91 -3.83 4.27
N THR A 141 -3.08 -3.34 5.20
CA THR A 141 -3.34 -2.08 5.92
C THR A 141 -3.30 -0.86 4.99
N LEU A 142 -2.32 -0.79 4.08
CA LEU A 142 -2.24 0.27 3.08
C LEU A 142 -3.46 0.27 2.15
N LEU A 143 -3.88 -0.89 1.67
CA LEU A 143 -5.04 -1.01 0.79
C LEU A 143 -6.34 -0.64 1.51
N SER A 144 -6.47 -0.96 2.81
CA SER A 144 -7.59 -0.52 3.63
C SER A 144 -7.61 1.00 3.77
N HIS A 145 -6.46 1.63 3.99
CA HIS A 145 -6.31 3.08 4.05
C HIS A 145 -6.70 3.75 2.70
N LEU A 146 -6.21 3.21 1.57
CA LEU A 146 -6.58 3.69 0.24
C LEU A 146 -8.09 3.60 0.03
N LYS A 147 -8.70 2.46 0.35
CA LYS A 147 -10.16 2.25 0.24
C LYS A 147 -10.94 3.28 1.03
N GLY A 148 -10.53 3.62 2.24
CA GLY A 148 -11.17 4.64 3.07
C GLY A 148 -11.06 6.04 2.45
N VAL A 149 -9.87 6.43 2.01
CA VAL A 149 -9.62 7.75 1.41
C VAL A 149 -10.38 7.92 0.10
N PHE A 150 -10.41 6.91 -0.79
CA PHE A 150 -11.16 6.96 -2.05
C PHE A 150 -12.67 6.88 -1.87
N GLY A 151 -13.14 6.38 -0.73
CA GLY A 151 -14.58 6.28 -0.44
C GLY A 151 -15.29 7.62 -0.35
N THR A 152 -14.62 8.68 0.11
CA THR A 152 -15.20 10.04 0.23
C THR A 152 -14.20 11.13 -0.15
N ALA A 153 -13.05 11.17 0.51
CA ALA A 153 -12.10 12.28 0.38
C ALA A 153 -11.58 12.45 -1.07
N LEU A 154 -11.18 11.36 -1.72
CA LEU A 154 -10.70 11.33 -3.10
C LEU A 154 -11.68 10.67 -4.07
N ALA A 155 -12.97 10.59 -3.75
CA ALA A 155 -13.97 9.95 -4.63
C ALA A 155 -13.99 10.54 -6.05
N ALA A 156 -13.72 11.83 -6.20
CA ALA A 156 -13.64 12.50 -7.50
C ALA A 156 -12.37 12.16 -8.31
N ASN A 157 -11.38 11.49 -7.70
CA ASN A 157 -10.20 10.95 -8.38
C ASN A 157 -10.40 9.46 -8.75
N THR A 158 -11.63 8.96 -8.72
CA THR A 158 -11.98 7.61 -9.16
C THR A 158 -12.53 7.64 -10.58
N VAL A 159 -12.00 6.79 -11.44
CA VAL A 159 -12.52 6.54 -12.79
C VAL A 159 -13.04 5.11 -12.84
N ASP A 160 -14.32 4.96 -13.11
CA ASP A 160 -14.95 3.64 -13.24
C ASP A 160 -15.33 3.40 -14.71
N VAL A 161 -14.73 2.36 -15.30
CA VAL A 161 -15.05 1.88 -16.65
C VAL A 161 -15.78 0.55 -16.63
N SER A 162 -16.01 -0.04 -15.45
CA SER A 162 -16.57 -1.38 -15.29
C SER A 162 -18.01 -1.52 -15.80
N ALA A 163 -18.75 -0.39 -15.92
CA ALA A 163 -20.10 -0.34 -16.46
C ALA A 163 -20.14 -0.34 -18.02
N GLY A 164 -18.99 -0.23 -18.68
CA GLY A 164 -18.89 -0.33 -20.14
C GLY A 164 -19.34 -1.68 -20.68
N THR A 165 -19.50 -1.76 -21.98
CA THR A 165 -19.87 -2.97 -22.72
C THR A 165 -19.04 -3.08 -23.99
N GLY A 166 -18.89 -4.32 -24.52
CA GLY A 166 -18.19 -4.54 -25.78
C GLY A 166 -16.67 -4.32 -25.72
N GLY A 167 -16.06 -4.51 -24.56
CA GLY A 167 -14.63 -4.33 -24.33
C GLY A 167 -14.26 -2.99 -23.69
N ALA A 168 -15.20 -2.05 -23.59
CA ALA A 168 -14.98 -0.76 -22.92
C ALA A 168 -14.92 -0.88 -21.39
N GLU A 169 -15.36 -2.00 -20.84
CA GLU A 169 -15.29 -2.37 -19.42
C GLU A 169 -13.89 -2.81 -18.98
N TYR A 170 -13.01 -3.14 -19.94
CA TYR A 170 -11.66 -3.59 -19.66
C TYR A 170 -10.68 -2.41 -19.62
N ILE A 171 -9.53 -2.67 -19.01
CA ILE A 171 -8.47 -1.66 -18.98
C ILE A 171 -7.90 -1.46 -20.40
N THR A 172 -7.86 -0.21 -20.83
CA THR A 172 -7.29 0.21 -22.12
C THR A 172 -6.39 1.41 -21.94
N ALA A 173 -5.55 1.74 -22.92
CA ALA A 173 -4.74 2.95 -22.90
C ALA A 173 -5.61 4.22 -22.75
N SER A 174 -6.79 4.26 -23.40
CA SER A 174 -7.71 5.38 -23.28
C SER A 174 -8.31 5.51 -21.87
N ALA A 175 -8.59 4.38 -21.19
CA ALA A 175 -9.06 4.40 -19.80
C ALA A 175 -8.00 4.98 -18.85
N VAL A 176 -6.74 4.61 -19.04
CA VAL A 176 -5.62 5.14 -18.26
C VAL A 176 -5.36 6.62 -18.56
N ILE A 177 -5.42 7.04 -19.81
CA ILE A 177 -5.30 8.47 -20.19
C ILE A 177 -6.46 9.27 -19.57
N ARG A 178 -7.69 8.74 -19.58
CA ARG A 178 -8.83 9.34 -18.89
C ARG A 178 -8.58 9.43 -17.39
N ALA A 179 -7.97 8.42 -16.76
CA ALA A 179 -7.60 8.48 -15.35
C ALA A 179 -6.55 9.58 -15.09
N LYS A 180 -5.54 9.72 -15.93
CA LYS A 180 -4.55 10.81 -15.85
C LYS A 180 -5.23 12.19 -15.98
N SER A 181 -6.18 12.35 -16.91
CA SER A 181 -6.84 13.62 -17.15
C SER A 181 -7.64 14.16 -15.97
N VAL A 182 -8.02 13.34 -15.00
CA VAL A 182 -8.73 13.76 -13.78
C VAL A 182 -7.90 14.74 -12.93
N LEU A 183 -6.58 14.61 -12.97
CA LEU A 183 -5.65 15.49 -12.28
C LEU A 183 -5.24 16.72 -13.11
N GLY A 184 -5.69 16.81 -14.37
CA GLY A 184 -5.26 17.86 -15.30
C GLY A 184 -3.78 17.75 -15.64
N GLU A 185 -3.04 18.85 -15.57
CA GLU A 185 -1.59 18.90 -15.92
C GLU A 185 -0.75 17.95 -15.04
N ARG A 186 -1.15 17.74 -13.78
CA ARG A 186 -0.45 16.83 -12.86
C ARG A 186 -0.69 15.34 -13.14
N GLY A 187 -1.52 15.02 -14.13
CA GLY A 187 -1.67 13.64 -14.60
C GLY A 187 -0.37 13.02 -15.12
N GLU A 188 0.57 13.83 -15.58
CA GLU A 188 1.90 13.36 -16.02
C GLU A 188 2.85 13.04 -14.85
N ASP A 189 2.55 13.51 -13.63
CA ASP A 189 3.31 13.14 -12.43
C ASP A 189 3.08 11.67 -12.02
N LEU A 190 2.07 11.00 -12.58
CA LEU A 190 1.79 9.60 -12.30
C LEU A 190 2.83 8.69 -12.94
N SER A 191 3.56 7.94 -12.11
CA SER A 191 4.72 7.14 -12.52
C SER A 191 4.54 5.64 -12.33
N VAL A 192 3.63 5.21 -11.45
CA VAL A 192 3.43 3.81 -11.09
C VAL A 192 1.96 3.43 -11.23
N LEU A 193 1.70 2.26 -11.82
CA LEU A 193 0.38 1.67 -11.96
C LEU A 193 0.36 0.31 -11.25
N ALA A 194 -0.40 0.22 -10.16
CA ALA A 194 -0.62 -1.03 -9.44
C ALA A 194 -1.91 -1.69 -9.93
N MET A 195 -1.83 -2.96 -10.33
CA MET A 195 -2.97 -3.71 -10.85
C MET A 195 -2.99 -5.16 -10.38
N HIS A 196 -4.20 -5.74 -10.36
CA HIS A 196 -4.41 -7.14 -10.03
C HIS A 196 -3.84 -8.07 -11.13
N PRO A 197 -3.34 -9.28 -10.81
CA PRO A 197 -2.80 -10.23 -11.78
C PRO A 197 -3.72 -10.49 -12.98
N ASN A 198 -5.02 -10.62 -12.77
CA ASN A 198 -5.99 -10.88 -13.84
C ASN A 198 -6.07 -9.72 -14.86
N VAL A 199 -5.87 -8.49 -14.40
CA VAL A 199 -5.81 -7.31 -15.27
C VAL A 199 -4.47 -7.23 -15.99
N TYR A 200 -3.39 -7.57 -15.29
CA TYR A 200 -2.04 -7.61 -15.86
C TYR A 200 -1.94 -8.62 -17.01
N PHE A 201 -2.38 -9.86 -16.79
CA PHE A 201 -2.34 -10.90 -17.82
C PHE A 201 -3.26 -10.59 -19.00
N TYR A 202 -4.36 -9.88 -18.76
CA TYR A 202 -5.18 -9.37 -19.88
C TYR A 202 -4.39 -8.39 -20.75
N LEU A 203 -3.70 -7.39 -20.16
CA LEU A 203 -2.87 -6.46 -20.92
C LEU A 203 -1.70 -7.15 -21.62
N GLU A 204 -1.11 -8.15 -21.00
CA GLU A 204 -0.05 -8.96 -21.60
C GLU A 204 -0.57 -9.73 -22.82
N SER A 205 -1.76 -10.35 -22.72
CA SER A 205 -2.39 -11.07 -23.84
C SER A 205 -2.74 -10.18 -25.02
N GLN A 206 -3.03 -8.89 -24.76
CA GLN A 206 -3.28 -7.90 -25.80
C GLN A 206 -1.99 -7.31 -26.39
N GLY A 207 -0.82 -7.69 -25.88
CA GLY A 207 0.46 -7.15 -26.32
C GLY A 207 0.67 -5.66 -25.99
N MET A 208 -0.08 -5.13 -25.02
CA MET A 208 -0.03 -3.71 -24.66
C MET A 208 1.07 -3.37 -23.66
N LEU A 209 1.69 -4.35 -23.02
CA LEU A 209 2.79 -4.15 -22.08
C LEU A 209 4.12 -4.01 -22.82
N VAL A 210 4.87 -2.97 -22.48
CA VAL A 210 6.23 -2.78 -22.93
C VAL A 210 7.17 -3.26 -21.83
N PHE A 211 8.01 -4.24 -22.13
CA PHE A 211 8.99 -4.75 -21.18
C PHE A 211 10.33 -4.06 -21.40
N SER A 212 10.86 -3.44 -20.35
CA SER A 212 12.24 -2.97 -20.33
C SER A 212 13.12 -4.04 -19.70
N THR A 213 14.04 -4.57 -20.49
CA THR A 213 15.13 -5.40 -19.98
C THR A 213 16.25 -4.46 -19.53
N SER A 214 16.43 -4.29 -18.25
CA SER A 214 17.57 -3.54 -17.74
C SER A 214 18.81 -4.43 -17.81
N ALA A 215 19.49 -4.41 -18.89
CA ALA A 215 20.95 -4.59 -19.04
C ALA A 215 21.27 -4.84 -20.50
N MET A 216 21.54 -3.78 -21.21
CA MET A 216 22.43 -3.96 -22.32
C MET A 216 23.43 -2.82 -22.34
N ALA A 217 24.68 -3.20 -22.10
CA ALA A 217 25.79 -2.43 -22.58
C ALA A 217 25.61 -2.19 -24.12
N PRO A 218 25.91 -1.00 -24.64
CA PRO A 218 25.73 -0.71 -26.05
C PRO A 218 26.57 -1.70 -26.86
N GLY A 219 25.93 -2.55 -27.65
CA GLY A 219 26.63 -3.45 -28.55
C GLY A 219 26.16 -4.93 -28.57
N ASN A 220 25.24 -5.34 -27.72
CA ASN A 220 24.80 -6.74 -27.72
C ASN A 220 23.35 -6.85 -28.19
N SER A 221 23.13 -7.22 -29.43
CA SER A 221 21.83 -7.61 -29.94
C SER A 221 21.44 -8.97 -29.34
N VAL A 222 20.35 -9.05 -28.61
CA VAL A 222 19.79 -10.33 -28.12
C VAL A 222 19.21 -11.06 -29.30
N ASN A 223 19.90 -12.09 -29.77
CA ASN A 223 19.29 -13.13 -30.58
C ASN A 223 18.47 -14.05 -29.67
N TRP A 224 17.17 -14.14 -29.90
CA TRP A 224 16.22 -15.04 -29.25
C TRP A 224 16.54 -16.53 -29.42
N SER A 225 17.59 -16.91 -30.10
CA SER A 225 17.95 -18.29 -30.46
C SER A 225 19.15 -18.75 -29.66
N GLY A 226 18.90 -19.44 -28.54
CA GLY A 226 19.88 -20.35 -27.93
C GLY A 226 20.52 -19.91 -26.62
N GLY A 227 20.04 -20.46 -25.52
CA GLY A 227 20.78 -20.97 -24.38
C GLY A 227 21.96 -20.13 -23.85
N GLY A 228 21.71 -19.01 -23.20
CA GLY A 228 22.68 -18.28 -22.41
C GLY A 228 22.28 -18.24 -20.94
N ILE A 229 22.97 -18.97 -20.13
CA ILE A 229 22.85 -19.08 -18.69
C ILE A 229 23.18 -17.72 -18.06
N GLY A 230 22.26 -17.20 -17.22
CA GLY A 230 22.65 -16.35 -16.10
C GLY A 230 22.48 -14.85 -16.26
N VAL A 231 21.35 -14.38 -16.77
CA VAL A 231 20.89 -13.00 -16.45
C VAL A 231 19.57 -13.15 -15.71
N THR A 232 19.55 -12.78 -14.45
CA THR A 232 18.33 -12.55 -13.68
C THR A 232 17.63 -11.35 -14.29
N ASP A 233 16.91 -11.60 -15.38
CA ASP A 233 16.19 -10.59 -16.14
C ASP A 233 14.96 -10.18 -15.32
N THR A 234 15.11 -9.12 -14.52
CA THR A 234 13.99 -8.49 -13.85
C THR A 234 13.18 -7.77 -14.93
N LYS A 235 12.22 -8.45 -15.53
CA LYS A 235 11.29 -7.85 -16.49
C LYS A 235 10.49 -6.76 -15.79
N VAL A 236 10.77 -5.50 -16.11
CA VAL A 236 9.96 -4.37 -15.66
C VAL A 236 8.94 -4.06 -16.75
N ALA A 237 7.67 -4.22 -16.43
CA ALA A 237 6.59 -3.91 -17.34
C ALA A 237 6.24 -2.41 -17.27
N TYR A 238 5.99 -1.81 -18.43
CA TYR A 238 5.51 -0.44 -18.57
C TYR A 238 4.20 -0.42 -19.36
N PHE A 239 3.28 0.43 -18.91
CA PHE A 239 2.03 0.68 -19.61
C PHE A 239 1.69 2.18 -19.55
N ALA A 240 1.38 2.79 -20.69
CA ALA A 240 1.07 4.21 -20.81
C ALA A 240 2.09 5.15 -20.13
N GLY A 241 3.38 4.78 -20.21
CA GLY A 241 4.49 5.56 -19.60
C GLY A 241 4.68 5.32 -18.10
N MET A 242 3.90 4.45 -17.48
CA MET A 242 4.00 4.12 -16.05
C MET A 242 4.58 2.74 -15.83
N ARG A 243 5.36 2.59 -14.77
CA ARG A 243 5.83 1.29 -14.30
C ARG A 243 4.66 0.49 -13.74
N VAL A 244 4.50 -0.75 -14.17
CA VAL A 244 3.42 -1.63 -13.70
C VAL A 244 3.89 -2.48 -12.54
N ILE A 245 3.05 -2.55 -11.51
CA ILE A 245 3.21 -3.42 -10.34
C ILE A 245 2.02 -4.37 -10.31
N MET A 246 2.30 -5.64 -10.11
CA MET A 246 1.27 -6.67 -9.94
C MET A 246 1.15 -7.05 -8.47
N ASP A 247 -0.07 -6.95 -7.92
CA ASP A 247 -0.35 -7.37 -6.54
C ASP A 247 -1.74 -8.02 -6.46
N SER A 248 -1.80 -9.23 -5.93
CA SER A 248 -3.03 -10.01 -5.78
C SER A 248 -3.94 -9.55 -4.63
N GLN A 249 -3.42 -8.70 -3.73
CA GLN A 249 -4.20 -8.17 -2.61
C GLN A 249 -5.05 -6.96 -2.98
N LEU A 250 -4.92 -6.45 -4.20
CA LEU A 250 -5.73 -5.32 -4.67
C LEU A 250 -7.23 -5.63 -4.59
N PRO A 251 -8.07 -4.64 -4.21
CA PRO A 251 -9.48 -4.87 -4.00
C PRO A 251 -10.19 -5.38 -5.24
N VAL A 252 -10.94 -6.45 -5.07
CA VAL A 252 -11.85 -7.01 -6.07
C VAL A 252 -13.26 -6.99 -5.51
N THR A 253 -14.22 -6.50 -6.28
CA THR A 253 -15.62 -6.44 -5.89
C THR A 253 -16.46 -7.30 -6.85
N GLY A 254 -17.25 -8.22 -6.31
CA GLY A 254 -17.99 -9.19 -7.11
C GLY A 254 -17.19 -10.47 -7.41
N THR A 255 -17.77 -11.38 -8.16
CA THR A 255 -17.18 -12.67 -8.52
C THR A 255 -17.43 -13.02 -9.97
N GLY A 256 -16.56 -13.82 -10.59
CA GLY A 256 -16.67 -14.26 -11.97
C GLY A 256 -16.74 -13.08 -12.96
N ALA A 257 -17.53 -13.18 -14.00
CA ALA A 257 -17.65 -12.15 -15.05
C ALA A 257 -18.14 -10.76 -14.52
N ALA A 258 -18.68 -10.70 -13.31
CA ALA A 258 -19.09 -9.44 -12.66
C ALA A 258 -17.97 -8.85 -11.77
N ALA A 259 -16.81 -9.50 -11.67
CA ALA A 259 -15.71 -9.04 -10.87
C ALA A 259 -15.17 -7.70 -11.38
N VAL A 260 -15.12 -6.71 -10.50
CA VAL A 260 -14.54 -5.40 -10.75
C VAL A 260 -13.23 -5.30 -10.00
N TYR A 261 -12.15 -5.10 -10.72
CA TYR A 261 -10.79 -4.97 -10.22
C TYR A 261 -10.45 -3.50 -10.04
N THR A 262 -9.88 -3.19 -8.89
CA THR A 262 -9.42 -1.84 -8.58
C THR A 262 -7.93 -1.75 -8.84
N SER A 263 -7.52 -0.81 -9.68
CA SER A 263 -6.13 -0.46 -9.96
C SER A 263 -5.86 0.94 -9.45
N TYR A 264 -4.64 1.20 -8.98
CA TYR A 264 -4.23 2.51 -8.49
C TYR A 264 -3.07 3.07 -9.30
N LEU A 265 -3.18 4.34 -9.67
CA LEU A 265 -2.13 5.12 -10.32
C LEU A 265 -1.51 6.02 -9.26
N PHE A 266 -0.20 5.93 -9.09
CA PHE A 266 0.54 6.68 -8.07
C PHE A 266 1.57 7.61 -8.69
N GLY A 267 1.65 8.82 -8.16
CA GLY A 267 2.80 9.70 -8.33
C GLY A 267 3.83 9.49 -7.22
N PRO A 268 5.01 10.09 -7.36
CA PRO A 268 6.08 9.94 -6.38
C PRO A 268 5.70 10.58 -5.03
N GLY A 269 6.02 9.90 -3.93
CA GLY A 269 5.88 10.45 -2.58
C GLY A 269 4.45 10.65 -2.07
N VAL A 270 3.44 10.12 -2.74
CA VAL A 270 2.03 10.24 -2.33
C VAL A 270 1.73 9.45 -1.09
N VAL A 271 2.26 8.23 -1.00
CA VAL A 271 2.14 7.39 0.19
C VAL A 271 3.39 7.58 1.03
N GLN A 272 3.21 8.13 2.20
CA GLN A 272 4.27 8.35 3.17
C GLN A 272 4.16 7.35 4.30
N GLU A 273 5.28 6.81 4.72
CA GLU A 273 5.37 5.90 5.84
C GLU A 273 6.21 6.50 6.96
N GLY A 274 5.67 6.46 8.17
CA GLY A 274 6.38 6.70 9.41
C GLY A 274 6.55 5.41 10.19
N VAL A 275 7.68 5.24 10.84
CA VAL A 275 7.96 4.09 11.72
C VAL A 275 8.26 4.61 13.10
N GLN A 276 7.37 4.32 14.06
CA GLN A 276 7.59 4.68 15.45
C GLN A 276 8.46 3.65 16.18
N GLN A 277 8.14 2.38 15.96
CA GLN A 277 8.86 1.27 16.56
C GLN A 277 9.20 0.25 15.47
N ALA A 278 10.48 0.01 15.29
CA ALA A 278 10.97 -1.07 14.43
C ALA A 278 10.48 -2.43 14.95
N LEU A 279 10.59 -3.45 14.12
CA LEU A 279 10.25 -4.80 14.52
C LEU A 279 11.06 -5.22 15.73
N GLU A 280 10.36 -5.46 16.84
CA GLU A 280 10.91 -5.98 18.08
C GLU A 280 10.44 -7.43 18.25
N THR A 281 11.38 -8.29 18.59
CA THR A 281 11.12 -9.72 18.83
C THR A 281 11.41 -10.03 20.29
N ALA A 282 10.44 -10.66 20.96
CA ALA A 282 10.60 -11.19 22.31
C ALA A 282 10.31 -12.68 22.29
N SER A 283 11.15 -13.47 22.97
CA SER A 283 10.93 -14.91 23.12
C SER A 283 10.94 -15.27 24.61
N ASP A 284 10.04 -16.15 24.99
CA ASP A 284 9.95 -16.69 26.35
C ASP A 284 9.52 -18.14 26.30
N ARG A 285 9.82 -18.88 27.38
CA ARG A 285 9.41 -20.26 27.53
C ARG A 285 8.42 -20.39 28.67
N ASN A 286 7.26 -20.94 28.38
CA ASN A 286 6.31 -21.32 29.42
C ASN A 286 6.75 -22.65 30.05
N ILE A 287 7.32 -22.59 31.24
CA ILE A 287 7.90 -23.73 31.94
C ILE A 287 6.82 -24.75 32.32
N LEU A 288 5.58 -24.30 32.57
CA LEU A 288 4.52 -25.18 33.02
C LEU A 288 3.88 -26.01 31.90
N SER A 289 3.92 -25.50 30.67
CA SER A 289 3.36 -26.16 29.48
C SER A 289 4.43 -26.63 28.50
N PHE A 290 5.72 -26.38 28.79
CA PHE A 290 6.85 -26.67 27.89
C PHE A 290 6.67 -26.12 26.47
N GLN A 291 6.07 -24.92 26.37
CA GLN A 291 5.85 -24.22 25.11
C GLN A 291 6.84 -23.08 24.96
N ASP A 292 7.48 -23.01 23.80
CA ASP A 292 8.29 -21.87 23.39
C ASP A 292 7.40 -20.85 22.71
N VAL A 293 7.38 -19.60 23.20
CA VAL A 293 6.57 -18.51 22.68
C VAL A 293 7.47 -17.45 22.08
N VAL A 294 7.17 -17.01 20.85
CA VAL A 294 7.82 -15.89 20.20
C VAL A 294 6.77 -14.85 19.83
N SER A 295 7.01 -13.62 20.24
CA SER A 295 6.13 -12.48 19.98
C SER A 295 6.86 -11.42 19.16
N PHE A 296 6.16 -10.85 18.20
CA PHE A 296 6.65 -9.78 17.35
C PHE A 296 5.77 -8.56 17.54
N ARG A 297 6.39 -7.40 17.67
CA ARG A 297 5.70 -6.13 17.81
C ARG A 297 6.33 -5.10 16.90
N TYR A 298 5.51 -4.29 16.24
CA TYR A 298 5.96 -3.19 15.39
C TYR A 298 4.89 -2.10 15.31
N SER A 299 5.33 -0.86 15.11
CA SER A 299 4.44 0.29 15.02
C SER A 299 4.84 1.14 13.83
N TYR A 300 3.85 1.43 12.99
CA TYR A 300 4.03 2.21 11.76
C TYR A 300 2.76 3.02 11.46
N GLY A 301 2.88 3.98 10.58
CA GLY A 301 1.73 4.71 10.06
C GLY A 301 1.86 4.93 8.58
N PHE A 302 0.75 4.84 7.86
CA PHE A 302 0.66 5.30 6.48
C PHE A 302 -0.11 6.61 6.44
N HIS A 303 0.39 7.54 5.66
CA HIS A 303 -0.26 8.81 5.41
C HIS A 303 -0.29 9.08 3.92
N ILE A 304 -1.49 9.36 3.39
CA ILE A 304 -1.66 9.82 2.01
C ILE A 304 -1.57 11.34 2.03
N MET A 305 -0.61 11.87 1.30
CA MET A 305 -0.34 13.30 1.22
C MET A 305 -1.63 14.09 0.96
N GLY A 306 -1.88 15.11 1.78
CA GLY A 306 -3.07 15.97 1.66
C GLY A 306 -4.37 15.40 2.21
N SER A 307 -4.38 14.20 2.77
CA SER A 307 -5.50 13.64 3.53
C SER A 307 -5.38 13.93 5.03
N SER A 308 -6.45 13.71 5.79
CA SER A 308 -6.46 13.81 7.25
C SER A 308 -7.30 12.70 7.84
N TRP A 309 -6.81 12.09 8.90
CA TRP A 309 -7.57 11.17 9.73
C TRP A 309 -8.43 11.96 10.72
N ASN A 310 -9.74 11.80 10.64
CA ASN A 310 -10.73 12.59 11.40
C ASN A 310 -11.43 11.79 12.51
N ALA A 311 -11.27 10.47 12.55
CA ALA A 311 -11.87 9.66 13.60
C ALA A 311 -11.23 9.93 14.98
N VAL A 312 -12.01 9.73 16.03
CA VAL A 312 -11.59 9.98 17.42
C VAL A 312 -10.69 8.84 17.95
N GLY A 313 -10.83 7.61 17.44
CA GLY A 313 -10.10 6.44 17.90
C GLY A 313 -8.62 6.44 17.53
N ASP A 314 -7.81 5.90 18.43
CA ASP A 314 -6.39 5.65 18.22
C ASP A 314 -6.15 4.19 17.83
N ASN A 315 -5.04 3.88 17.15
CA ASN A 315 -4.70 2.53 16.68
C ASN A 315 -5.82 1.85 15.89
N PRO A 316 -6.24 2.42 14.74
CA PRO A 316 -7.39 1.92 14.01
C PRO A 316 -7.18 0.51 13.47
N THR A 317 -8.27 -0.26 13.42
CA THR A 317 -8.34 -1.55 12.74
C THR A 317 -8.36 -1.35 11.22
N ASN A 318 -8.12 -2.41 10.44
CA ASN A 318 -8.23 -2.32 8.97
C ASN A 318 -9.67 -2.01 8.51
N LEU A 319 -10.69 -2.34 9.31
CA LEU A 319 -12.09 -1.98 9.02
C LEU A 319 -12.33 -0.48 9.20
N GLU A 320 -11.83 0.10 10.28
CA GLU A 320 -11.91 1.54 10.53
C GLU A 320 -11.10 2.34 9.50
N LEU A 321 -9.94 1.84 9.07
CA LEU A 321 -9.17 2.41 7.96
C LEU A 321 -9.90 2.33 6.63
N ALA A 322 -10.73 1.31 6.40
CA ALA A 322 -11.53 1.19 5.19
C ALA A 322 -12.83 2.02 5.21
N ASP A 323 -13.19 2.59 6.36
CA ASP A 323 -14.37 3.43 6.47
C ASP A 323 -14.12 4.83 5.90
N LYS A 324 -14.91 5.16 4.91
CA LYS A 324 -14.84 6.44 4.18
C LYS A 324 -15.13 7.68 5.04
N THR A 325 -15.85 7.52 6.16
CA THR A 325 -16.23 8.63 7.05
C THR A 325 -15.08 9.14 7.89
N ASN A 326 -14.04 8.34 8.04
CA ASN A 326 -12.89 8.63 8.89
C ASN A 326 -11.81 9.49 8.21
N PHE A 327 -12.01 9.85 6.95
CA PHE A 327 -11.04 10.63 6.18
C PHE A 327 -11.61 11.95 5.66
N GLY A 328 -10.77 12.98 5.67
CA GLY A 328 -11.03 14.27 5.04
C GLY A 328 -9.88 14.70 4.14
N LEU A 329 -10.12 15.73 3.33
CA LEU A 329 -9.09 16.40 2.54
C LEU A 329 -8.64 17.68 3.23
N VAL A 330 -7.34 17.91 3.21
CA VAL A 330 -6.68 19.14 3.64
C VAL A 330 -6.24 19.97 2.45
N TRP A 331 -5.85 19.29 1.36
CA TRP A 331 -5.42 19.90 0.10
C TRP A 331 -6.45 19.71 -1.00
N ASP A 332 -6.37 20.53 -2.06
CA ASP A 332 -7.15 20.27 -3.27
C ASP A 332 -6.79 18.89 -3.84
N ARG A 333 -7.82 18.12 -4.23
CA ARG A 333 -7.68 16.78 -4.78
C ARG A 333 -6.75 16.67 -5.98
N LYS A 334 -6.67 17.76 -6.79
CA LYS A 334 -5.78 17.80 -7.97
C LYS A 334 -4.30 17.90 -7.60
N LEU A 335 -3.99 18.36 -6.39
CA LEU A 335 -2.63 18.42 -5.88
C LEU A 335 -2.11 17.07 -5.37
N ILE A 336 -2.99 16.09 -5.23
CA ILE A 336 -2.66 14.75 -4.73
C ILE A 336 -2.56 13.81 -5.93
N PRO A 337 -1.34 13.44 -6.36
CA PRO A 337 -1.14 12.64 -7.57
C PRO A 337 -1.44 11.16 -7.32
N ILE A 338 -2.71 10.84 -7.10
CA ILE A 338 -3.22 9.49 -6.98
C ILE A 338 -4.60 9.39 -7.63
N VAL A 339 -4.84 8.31 -8.38
CA VAL A 339 -6.10 8.03 -9.06
C VAL A 339 -6.47 6.56 -8.90
N GLU A 340 -7.74 6.29 -8.65
CA GLU A 340 -8.33 4.96 -8.63
C GLU A 340 -8.98 4.67 -10.00
N LEU A 341 -8.68 3.51 -10.57
CA LEU A 341 -9.28 3.03 -11.82
C LEU A 341 -9.95 1.69 -11.58
N LYS A 342 -11.26 1.64 -11.80
CA LYS A 342 -12.06 0.41 -11.70
C LYS A 342 -12.36 -0.14 -13.09
N CYS A 343 -12.05 -1.41 -13.31
CA CYS A 343 -12.25 -2.10 -14.58
C CYS A 343 -12.64 -3.57 -14.36
N LYS A 344 -13.15 -4.23 -15.39
CA LYS A 344 -13.30 -5.68 -15.41
C LYS A 344 -12.09 -6.34 -16.09
N SER A 345 -12.02 -7.66 -15.96
CA SER A 345 -11.07 -8.50 -16.69
C SER A 345 -11.80 -9.72 -17.22
N PRO A 346 -11.48 -10.21 -18.43
CA PRO A 346 -12.02 -11.47 -18.93
C PRO A 346 -11.43 -12.70 -18.23
N TYR A 347 -10.35 -12.51 -17.47
CA TYR A 347 -9.66 -13.57 -16.71
C TYR A 347 -10.07 -13.58 -15.24
N SER A 348 -11.37 -13.65 -14.97
CA SER A 348 -11.92 -13.61 -13.60
C SER A 348 -12.22 -15.02 -13.06
#